data_1d5549112e1d8675fbf90692662badf5
#
_entry.id   1d5549112e1d8675fbf90692662badf5
#
_cell.length_a   1.000
_cell.length_b   1.000
_cell.length_c   1.000
_cell.angle_alpha   90.00
_cell.angle_beta   90.00
_cell.angle_gamma   90.00
#
_symmetry.space_group_name_H-M   'P 1'
#
loop_
_entity.id
_entity.type
_entity.pdbx_description
1 polymer ?
#
loop_
_entity_poly.entity_id
_entity_poly.type
_entity_poly.pdbx_seq_one_letter_code
_entity_poly.pdbx_strand_id
1 'polypeptide(L)'
;MWSEELEERIRRRIVLLFWLGIALFCILFGRLWYLSILRAEWFQERSERNRVRVVFLQALRGNIYDRNGFCFAKDTPRFRLILLAGSEKEGILQRIEGVLGRKVTFSLRERGAGEMVLLEDLSLEDVVKIEENREALPGVLIETYPLRSYELGEVFAPIIGYVGRISAEELKTLGKMGYRTEDRVGKSGVEASYEGILRGGEGYRRVEVDALGRVVRVLDFRSASFTRSVQLTIDAELQKASYEALGKRNGVVIVGNPQNGEILAFVSKPSFDPNLFSRGITVQEWSRLIQGTSNPLLIRPVQALYPPGSLFKILIALAAQEEGVVAPREVFFCPGYLDYGGRRYLCWKREGHGRVSFEDAIAHSCNVAFYTMGLRLGPEKIARYAKMFGFGEDPHFDLLGTRTGLLPTPEWKRETLREIWYPGDTMNLSIGQGYLLVTPLEMYLLLCAVANRGKVYDPHVLLRVLDAGGHILQETKPYLRRTITLRPQTWDTIIRGMEKVVTRGTGFNCRGLPVRLAAKTGTAQNPQGREHSWFGCFFPSDNPRFVLLVLVEHGGDGSGEAAQVARRIIEWILRERGV
;
A
#
# COMPACT_ATOMS: atom_id res chain seq x y z
N MET A 1 -106.04 18.06 13.99
CA MET A 1 -105.48 16.83 14.64
C MET A 1 -104.30 16.25 13.78
N TRP A 2 -104.39 16.13 12.50
CA TRP A 2 -103.24 15.56 11.70
C TRP A 2 -102.08 16.52 11.49
N SER A 3 -102.22 17.82 11.51
CA SER A 3 -101.19 18.80 11.35
C SER A 3 -100.26 18.97 12.58
N GLU A 4 -100.81 18.90 13.78
CA GLU A 4 -100.06 19.08 15.01
C GLU A 4 -99.13 17.90 15.32
N GLU A 5 -99.59 16.68 15.07
CA GLU A 5 -98.73 15.48 15.22
C GLU A 5 -97.52 15.46 14.22
N LEU A 6 -97.76 15.99 13.03
CA LEU A 6 -96.67 16.06 11.99
C LEU A 6 -95.62 17.12 12.37
N GLU A 7 -96.07 18.29 12.87
CA GLU A 7 -95.17 19.35 13.36
C GLU A 7 -94.37 18.89 14.56
N GLU A 8 -94.97 18.17 15.47
CA GLU A 8 -94.26 17.66 16.68
C GLU A 8 -93.23 16.59 16.30
N ARG A 9 -93.53 15.72 15.34
CA ARG A 9 -92.56 14.75 14.81
C ARG A 9 -91.37 15.43 14.03
N ILE A 10 -91.70 16.47 13.27
CA ILE A 10 -90.67 17.26 12.59
C ILE A 10 -89.78 17.97 13.60
N ARG A 11 -90.35 18.60 14.59
CA ARG A 11 -89.66 19.30 15.67
C ARG A 11 -88.75 18.36 16.47
N ARG A 12 -89.21 17.17 16.82
CA ARG A 12 -88.42 16.14 17.51
C ARG A 12 -87.20 15.69 16.61
N ARG A 13 -87.41 15.51 15.30
CA ARG A 13 -86.35 15.17 14.42
C ARG A 13 -85.33 16.29 14.24
N ILE A 14 -85.74 17.53 14.17
CA ILE A 14 -84.85 18.70 14.14
C ILE A 14 -84.04 18.80 15.42
N VAL A 15 -84.63 18.62 16.58
CA VAL A 15 -83.93 18.63 17.86
C VAL A 15 -82.94 17.46 17.96
N LEU A 16 -83.32 16.29 17.45
CA LEU A 16 -82.44 15.13 17.46
C LEU A 16 -81.23 15.33 16.53
N LEU A 17 -81.47 15.89 15.34
CA LEU A 17 -80.39 16.26 14.38
C LEU A 17 -79.48 17.35 14.96
N PHE A 18 -80.05 18.32 15.70
CA PHE A 18 -79.26 19.37 16.35
C PHE A 18 -78.34 18.80 17.40
N TRP A 19 -78.85 17.90 18.31
CA TRP A 19 -78.03 17.25 19.28
C TRP A 19 -77.02 16.29 18.70
N LEU A 20 -77.35 15.58 17.62
CA LEU A 20 -76.42 14.76 16.88
C LEU A 20 -75.28 15.62 16.27
N GLY A 21 -75.61 16.79 15.73
CA GLY A 21 -74.63 17.76 15.22
C GLY A 21 -73.68 18.26 16.32
N ILE A 22 -74.25 18.60 17.50
CA ILE A 22 -73.40 19.00 18.65
C ILE A 22 -72.48 17.86 19.11
N ALA A 23 -73.03 16.64 19.23
CA ALA A 23 -72.20 15.47 19.60
C ALA A 23 -71.07 15.21 18.62
N LEU A 24 -71.34 15.29 17.31
CA LEU A 24 -70.34 15.15 16.25
C LEU A 24 -69.27 16.27 16.34
N PHE A 25 -69.71 17.51 16.58
CA PHE A 25 -68.84 18.66 16.78
C PHE A 25 -67.95 18.48 18.01
N CYS A 26 -68.48 18.02 19.12
CA CYS A 26 -67.72 17.73 20.38
C CYS A 26 -66.67 16.63 20.14
N ILE A 27 -66.99 15.57 19.38
CA ILE A 27 -66.05 14.51 19.01
C ILE A 27 -64.93 15.09 18.16
N LEU A 28 -65.24 15.87 17.11
CA LEU A 28 -64.24 16.51 16.28
C LEU A 28 -63.37 17.51 17.06
N PHE A 29 -63.98 18.31 17.92
CA PHE A 29 -63.24 19.25 18.79
C PHE A 29 -62.35 18.52 19.77
N GLY A 30 -62.84 17.48 20.41
CA GLY A 30 -62.05 16.62 21.30
C GLY A 30 -60.88 15.96 20.57
N ARG A 31 -61.11 15.52 19.33
CA ARG A 31 -60.04 14.97 18.47
C ARG A 31 -59.00 16.02 18.09
N LEU A 32 -59.47 17.21 17.71
CA LEU A 32 -58.57 18.33 17.39
C LEU A 32 -57.74 18.74 18.60
N TRP A 33 -58.37 18.87 19.76
CA TRP A 33 -57.69 19.17 21.01
C TRP A 33 -56.64 18.09 21.37
N TYR A 34 -56.99 16.81 21.24
CA TYR A 34 -56.07 15.70 21.44
C TYR A 34 -54.85 15.77 20.53
N LEU A 35 -55.04 16.05 19.23
CA LEU A 35 -53.96 16.15 18.27
C LEU A 35 -53.10 17.40 18.47
N SER A 36 -53.72 18.56 18.79
CA SER A 36 -53.04 19.83 18.87
C SER A 36 -52.34 20.07 20.21
N ILE A 37 -52.77 19.43 21.29
CA ILE A 37 -52.21 19.63 22.63
C ILE A 37 -51.49 18.38 23.13
N LEU A 38 -52.16 17.24 23.21
CA LEU A 38 -51.55 16.03 23.81
C LEU A 38 -50.53 15.34 22.89
N ARG A 39 -50.68 15.49 21.58
CA ARG A 39 -49.71 14.97 20.61
C ARG A 39 -48.89 16.04 19.86
N ALA A 40 -48.97 17.29 20.33
CA ALA A 40 -48.26 18.41 19.68
C ALA A 40 -46.76 18.16 19.56
N GLU A 41 -46.10 17.75 20.64
CA GLU A 41 -44.67 17.46 20.67
C GLU A 41 -44.29 16.35 19.66
N TRP A 42 -45.06 15.27 19.61
CA TRP A 42 -44.83 14.17 18.67
C TRP A 42 -44.96 14.59 17.20
N PHE A 43 -45.96 15.46 16.88
CA PHE A 43 -46.10 16.00 15.53
C PHE A 43 -45.05 17.04 15.21
N GLN A 44 -44.61 17.85 16.19
CA GLN A 44 -43.49 18.79 16.02
C GLN A 44 -42.18 18.07 15.73
N GLU A 45 -41.82 17.04 16.53
CA GLU A 45 -40.63 16.22 16.25
C GLU A 45 -40.69 15.59 14.87
N ARG A 46 -41.83 15.09 14.44
CA ARG A 46 -41.99 14.46 13.12
C ARG A 46 -41.91 15.47 11.98
N SER A 47 -42.48 16.66 12.19
CA SER A 47 -42.35 17.79 11.25
C SER A 47 -40.92 18.27 11.14
N GLU A 48 -40.22 18.40 12.27
CA GLU A 48 -38.80 18.78 12.28
C GLU A 48 -37.94 17.73 11.58
N ARG A 49 -38.15 16.43 11.83
CA ARG A 49 -37.45 15.34 11.13
C ARG A 49 -37.67 15.35 9.62
N ASN A 50 -38.83 15.76 9.16
CA ASN A 50 -39.14 15.85 7.75
C ASN A 50 -38.57 17.12 7.10
N ARG A 51 -38.40 18.21 7.88
CA ARG A 51 -37.98 19.53 7.42
C ARG A 51 -36.48 19.74 7.55
N VAL A 52 -35.84 19.11 8.56
CA VAL A 52 -34.40 19.28 8.81
C VAL A 52 -33.63 18.07 8.27
N ARG A 53 -32.68 18.35 7.37
CA ARG A 53 -31.74 17.36 6.85
C ARG A 53 -30.34 17.67 7.31
N VAL A 54 -29.56 16.62 7.61
CA VAL A 54 -28.14 16.71 7.89
C VAL A 54 -27.39 16.31 6.62
N VAL A 55 -26.77 17.28 5.99
CA VAL A 55 -25.87 17.07 4.87
C VAL A 55 -24.46 16.98 5.41
N PHE A 56 -23.85 15.81 5.30
CA PHE A 56 -22.49 15.62 5.76
C PHE A 56 -21.51 16.19 4.74
N LEU A 57 -20.53 16.92 5.26
CA LEU A 57 -19.45 17.48 4.45
C LEU A 57 -18.27 16.51 4.52
N GLN A 58 -17.86 16.01 3.37
CA GLN A 58 -16.71 15.14 3.27
C GLN A 58 -15.46 15.92 3.70
N ALA A 59 -14.73 15.38 4.67
CA ALA A 59 -13.45 15.96 5.07
C ALA A 59 -12.44 15.84 3.92
N LEU A 60 -11.58 16.84 3.79
CA LEU A 60 -10.40 16.73 2.95
C LEU A 60 -9.45 15.71 3.59
N ARG A 61 -8.88 14.84 2.79
CA ARG A 61 -7.89 13.87 3.24
C ARG A 61 -6.52 14.53 3.33
N GLY A 62 -5.73 14.20 4.35
CA GLY A 62 -4.39 14.74 4.55
C GLY A 62 -3.46 14.50 3.37
N ASN A 63 -2.56 15.42 3.14
CA ASN A 63 -1.57 15.29 2.08
C ASN A 63 -0.47 14.29 2.47
N ILE A 64 0.17 13.71 1.46
CA ILE A 64 1.32 12.83 1.61
C ILE A 64 2.50 13.51 0.94
N TYR A 65 3.57 13.76 1.69
CA TYR A 65 4.77 14.44 1.22
C TYR A 65 5.98 13.50 1.24
N ASP A 66 6.96 13.76 0.37
CA ASP A 66 8.29 13.18 0.49
C ASP A 66 9.08 13.86 1.64
N ARG A 67 10.32 13.39 1.89
CA ARG A 67 11.19 13.97 2.91
C ARG A 67 11.58 15.42 2.64
N ASN A 68 11.50 15.91 1.40
CA ASN A 68 11.90 17.23 0.95
C ASN A 68 10.71 18.17 0.72
N GLY A 69 9.45 17.71 0.97
CA GLY A 69 8.23 18.51 0.81
C GLY A 69 7.53 18.35 -0.56
N PHE A 70 8.00 17.46 -1.43
CA PHE A 70 7.27 17.13 -2.66
C PHE A 70 5.95 16.42 -2.33
N CYS A 71 4.84 16.91 -2.87
CA CYS A 71 3.51 16.37 -2.58
C CYS A 71 3.16 15.20 -3.51
N PHE A 72 3.14 13.99 -2.97
CA PHE A 72 2.75 12.78 -3.69
C PHE A 72 1.25 12.65 -3.91
N ALA A 73 0.47 13.01 -2.89
CA ALA A 73 -0.98 12.85 -2.92
C ALA A 73 -1.67 13.98 -2.18
N LYS A 74 -2.70 14.54 -2.82
CA LYS A 74 -3.54 15.60 -2.29
C LYS A 74 -4.96 15.45 -2.81
N ASP A 75 -5.90 16.07 -2.13
CA ASP A 75 -7.26 16.18 -2.64
C ASP A 75 -7.37 17.40 -3.55
N THR A 76 -7.93 17.20 -4.74
CA THR A 76 -8.23 18.29 -5.70
C THR A 76 -9.74 18.47 -5.80
N PRO A 77 -10.24 19.72 -5.83
CA PRO A 77 -11.66 19.97 -6.04
C PRO A 77 -12.05 19.51 -7.45
N ARG A 78 -13.13 18.73 -7.53
CA ARG A 78 -13.75 18.29 -8.75
C ARG A 78 -15.23 18.55 -8.69
N PHE A 79 -15.89 18.55 -9.83
CA PHE A 79 -17.31 18.81 -9.96
C PHE A 79 -18.07 17.56 -10.31
N ARG A 80 -19.25 17.39 -9.71
CA ARG A 80 -20.20 16.33 -10.03
C ARG A 80 -21.59 16.89 -10.21
N LEU A 81 -22.39 16.21 -11.02
CA LEU A 81 -23.76 16.53 -11.29
C LEU A 81 -24.68 15.68 -10.44
N ILE A 82 -25.58 16.32 -9.71
CA ILE A 82 -26.54 15.68 -8.82
C ILE A 82 -27.94 16.02 -9.28
N LEU A 83 -28.83 15.02 -9.31
CA LEU A 83 -30.26 15.18 -9.46
C LEU A 83 -30.91 15.16 -8.08
N LEU A 84 -31.71 16.18 -7.78
CA LEU A 84 -32.47 16.26 -6.55
C LEU A 84 -33.66 15.28 -6.52
N ALA A 85 -34.07 14.86 -5.33
CA ALA A 85 -35.23 14.01 -5.14
C ALA A 85 -36.51 14.61 -5.77
N GLY A 86 -37.32 13.76 -6.41
CA GLY A 86 -38.61 14.18 -7.02
C GLY A 86 -38.51 14.76 -8.43
N SER A 87 -37.33 14.87 -9.01
CA SER A 87 -37.14 15.31 -10.39
C SER A 87 -37.34 14.17 -11.39
N GLU A 88 -37.87 14.48 -12.57
CA GLU A 88 -38.12 13.50 -13.64
C GLU A 88 -36.81 13.04 -14.28
N LYS A 89 -36.52 11.73 -14.18
CA LYS A 89 -35.22 11.17 -14.56
C LYS A 89 -34.95 11.14 -16.07
N GLU A 90 -35.88 10.57 -16.84
CA GLU A 90 -35.63 10.27 -18.27
C GLU A 90 -35.44 11.50 -19.15
N GLY A 91 -36.32 12.50 -19.04
CA GLY A 91 -36.22 13.73 -19.83
C GLY A 91 -34.99 14.59 -19.48
N ILE A 92 -34.48 14.53 -18.25
CA ILE A 92 -33.31 15.29 -17.81
C ILE A 92 -32.01 14.70 -18.37
N LEU A 93 -31.88 13.37 -18.43
CA LEU A 93 -30.66 12.72 -18.95
C LEU A 93 -30.43 13.10 -20.42
N GLN A 94 -31.50 13.08 -21.26
CA GLN A 94 -31.41 13.50 -22.66
C GLN A 94 -31.05 14.99 -22.80
N ARG A 95 -31.60 15.85 -21.94
CA ARG A 95 -31.28 17.28 -21.95
C ARG A 95 -29.84 17.55 -21.57
N ILE A 96 -29.28 16.81 -20.59
CA ILE A 96 -27.87 16.91 -20.20
C ILE A 96 -26.97 16.54 -21.38
N GLU A 97 -27.25 15.44 -22.09
CA GLU A 97 -26.49 15.06 -23.30
C GLU A 97 -26.58 16.13 -24.41
N GLY A 98 -27.75 16.74 -24.58
CA GLY A 98 -27.95 17.86 -25.51
C GLY A 98 -27.10 19.09 -25.14
N VAL A 99 -27.10 19.47 -23.87
CA VAL A 99 -26.30 20.62 -23.36
C VAL A 99 -24.79 20.34 -23.47
N LEU A 100 -24.36 19.12 -23.15
CA LEU A 100 -22.93 18.73 -23.24
C LEU A 100 -22.47 18.50 -24.69
N GLY A 101 -23.39 18.30 -25.61
CA GLY A 101 -23.10 18.05 -27.03
C GLY A 101 -22.44 16.68 -27.28
N ARG A 102 -22.53 15.76 -26.32
CA ARG A 102 -21.94 14.42 -26.41
C ARG A 102 -22.74 13.39 -25.59
N LYS A 103 -22.70 12.12 -26.00
CA LYS A 103 -23.21 11.03 -25.18
C LYS A 103 -22.32 10.83 -23.95
N VAL A 104 -22.95 10.64 -22.81
CA VAL A 104 -22.26 10.43 -21.53
C VAL A 104 -22.77 9.16 -20.84
N THR A 105 -21.88 8.51 -20.11
CA THR A 105 -22.26 7.36 -19.27
C THR A 105 -22.65 7.86 -17.90
N PHE A 106 -23.94 7.80 -17.58
CA PHE A 106 -24.46 8.22 -16.28
C PHE A 106 -24.15 7.17 -15.20
N SER A 107 -23.76 7.64 -14.02
CA SER A 107 -23.48 6.75 -12.88
C SER A 107 -24.75 6.28 -12.17
N LEU A 108 -25.84 7.05 -12.22
CA LEU A 108 -27.18 6.79 -11.65
C LEU A 108 -27.14 6.22 -10.21
N ARG A 109 -26.26 6.77 -9.38
CA ARG A 109 -26.05 6.30 -8.02
C ARG A 109 -26.89 7.09 -7.03
N GLU A 110 -27.75 6.40 -6.29
CA GLU A 110 -28.54 7.01 -5.22
C GLU A 110 -27.64 7.41 -4.03
N ARG A 111 -27.92 8.58 -3.48
CA ARG A 111 -27.37 9.10 -2.23
C ARG A 111 -28.47 9.20 -1.18
N GLY A 112 -28.04 9.35 0.07
CA GLY A 112 -29.00 9.65 1.15
C GLY A 112 -29.90 10.81 0.79
N ALA A 113 -31.15 10.78 1.26
CA ALA A 113 -32.18 11.79 0.99
C ALA A 113 -32.81 11.78 -0.41
N GLY A 114 -32.63 10.70 -1.19
CA GLY A 114 -33.25 10.56 -2.54
C GLY A 114 -32.54 11.35 -3.64
N GLU A 115 -31.36 11.87 -3.37
CA GLU A 115 -30.48 12.47 -4.39
C GLU A 115 -29.81 11.39 -5.23
N MET A 116 -29.51 11.74 -6.49
CA MET A 116 -28.83 10.83 -7.42
C MET A 116 -27.62 11.52 -8.04
N VAL A 117 -26.46 10.89 -7.96
CA VAL A 117 -25.27 11.33 -8.71
C VAL A 117 -25.44 10.89 -10.16
N LEU A 118 -25.46 11.85 -11.08
CA LEU A 118 -25.60 11.60 -12.50
C LEU A 118 -24.25 11.45 -13.21
N LEU A 119 -23.34 12.38 -12.96
CA LEU A 119 -21.99 12.42 -13.53
C LEU A 119 -20.97 12.82 -12.46
N GLU A 120 -19.81 12.21 -12.50
CA GLU A 120 -18.64 12.58 -11.68
C GLU A 120 -17.53 13.11 -12.59
N ASP A 121 -16.61 13.89 -12.04
CA ASP A 121 -15.41 14.42 -12.70
C ASP A 121 -15.72 15.28 -13.94
N LEU A 122 -16.65 16.24 -13.76
CA LEU A 122 -16.97 17.21 -14.81
C LEU A 122 -15.80 18.14 -15.09
N SER A 123 -15.55 18.41 -16.36
CA SER A 123 -14.60 19.47 -16.77
C SER A 123 -15.17 20.86 -16.47
N LEU A 124 -14.31 21.87 -16.37
CA LEU A 124 -14.76 23.26 -16.23
C LEU A 124 -15.65 23.69 -17.40
N GLU A 125 -15.37 23.21 -18.60
CA GLU A 125 -16.19 23.46 -19.79
C GLU A 125 -17.60 22.86 -19.63
N ASP A 126 -17.70 21.63 -19.12
CA ASP A 126 -18.98 20.98 -18.84
C ASP A 126 -19.77 21.76 -17.77
N VAL A 127 -19.06 22.24 -16.72
CA VAL A 127 -19.67 23.06 -15.66
C VAL A 127 -20.27 24.35 -16.23
N VAL A 128 -19.51 25.06 -17.07
CA VAL A 128 -19.99 26.30 -17.72
C VAL A 128 -21.21 26.02 -18.58
N LYS A 129 -21.16 25.01 -19.44
CA LYS A 129 -22.31 24.62 -20.31
C LYS A 129 -23.58 24.31 -19.51
N ILE A 130 -23.42 23.60 -18.38
CA ILE A 130 -24.56 23.23 -17.52
C ILE A 130 -25.12 24.46 -16.80
N GLU A 131 -24.27 25.33 -16.26
CA GLU A 131 -24.72 26.55 -15.57
C GLU A 131 -25.38 27.55 -16.54
N GLU A 132 -24.89 27.71 -17.77
CA GLU A 132 -25.51 28.54 -18.81
C GLU A 132 -26.91 28.04 -19.21
N ASN A 133 -27.14 26.73 -19.11
CA ASN A 133 -28.41 26.09 -19.47
C ASN A 133 -29.21 25.63 -18.23
N ARG A 134 -28.99 26.25 -17.07
CA ARG A 134 -29.60 25.82 -15.80
C ARG A 134 -31.12 25.80 -15.81
N GLU A 135 -31.76 26.73 -16.53
CA GLU A 135 -33.22 26.79 -16.64
C GLU A 135 -33.81 25.56 -17.36
N ALA A 136 -33.06 24.99 -18.30
CA ALA A 136 -33.45 23.79 -19.03
C ALA A 136 -33.27 22.49 -18.22
N LEU A 137 -32.55 22.57 -17.06
CA LEU A 137 -32.16 21.45 -16.22
C LEU A 137 -32.73 21.56 -14.80
N PRO A 138 -34.07 21.59 -14.62
CA PRO A 138 -34.67 21.74 -13.29
C PRO A 138 -34.30 20.53 -12.39
N GLY A 139 -33.92 20.82 -11.13
CA GLY A 139 -33.53 19.81 -10.14
C GLY A 139 -32.11 19.26 -10.31
N VAL A 140 -31.33 19.75 -11.26
CA VAL A 140 -29.93 19.41 -11.43
C VAL A 140 -29.05 20.42 -10.69
N LEU A 141 -28.09 19.93 -9.92
CA LEU A 141 -27.12 20.76 -9.19
C LEU A 141 -25.68 20.30 -9.49
N ILE A 142 -24.80 21.29 -9.56
CA ILE A 142 -23.34 21.04 -9.57
C ILE A 142 -22.84 21.09 -8.13
N GLU A 143 -22.18 20.03 -7.72
CA GLU A 143 -21.55 19.94 -6.40
C GLU A 143 -20.04 19.79 -6.56
N THR A 144 -19.29 20.57 -5.80
CA THR A 144 -17.84 20.39 -5.67
C THR A 144 -17.55 19.30 -4.64
N TYR A 145 -16.68 18.35 -4.99
CA TYR A 145 -16.25 17.27 -4.09
C TYR A 145 -14.74 17.07 -4.17
N PRO A 146 -14.09 16.59 -3.10
CA PRO A 146 -12.66 16.28 -3.13
C PRO A 146 -12.43 14.96 -3.88
N LEU A 147 -11.50 14.99 -4.84
CA LEU A 147 -11.00 13.79 -5.51
C LEU A 147 -9.51 13.63 -5.19
N ARG A 148 -9.14 12.45 -4.69
CA ARG A 148 -7.75 12.12 -4.41
C ARG A 148 -6.94 12.06 -5.69
N SER A 149 -5.85 12.82 -5.76
CA SER A 149 -4.95 12.92 -6.91
C SER A 149 -3.53 12.53 -6.49
N TYR A 150 -2.88 11.73 -7.33
CA TYR A 150 -1.54 11.19 -7.11
C TYR A 150 -0.61 11.65 -8.23
N GLU A 151 0.47 12.33 -7.83
CA GLU A 151 1.52 12.76 -8.76
C GLU A 151 2.42 11.58 -9.13
N LEU A 152 2.81 11.47 -10.40
CA LEU A 152 3.66 10.40 -10.93
C LEU A 152 3.18 8.99 -10.50
N GLY A 153 1.88 8.75 -10.57
CA GLY A 153 1.16 7.65 -9.94
C GLY A 153 1.86 6.29 -9.96
N GLU A 154 2.30 5.80 -11.14
CA GLU A 154 2.95 4.49 -11.27
C GLU A 154 4.27 4.39 -10.49
N VAL A 155 5.02 5.50 -10.35
CA VAL A 155 6.33 5.51 -9.69
C VAL A 155 6.19 5.29 -8.19
N PHE A 156 5.12 5.86 -7.60
CA PHE A 156 4.92 5.89 -6.16
C PHE A 156 3.82 4.97 -5.65
N ALA A 157 3.01 4.38 -6.53
CA ALA A 157 1.89 3.54 -6.14
C ALA A 157 2.24 2.40 -5.17
N PRO A 158 3.38 1.69 -5.29
CA PRO A 158 3.74 0.62 -4.36
C PRO A 158 3.91 1.09 -2.91
N ILE A 159 4.27 2.35 -2.70
CA ILE A 159 4.45 2.96 -1.37
C ILE A 159 3.17 3.61 -0.92
N ILE A 160 2.65 4.53 -1.75
CA ILE A 160 1.51 5.37 -1.39
C ILE A 160 0.23 4.56 -1.31
N GLY A 161 0.08 3.58 -2.20
CA GLY A 161 -1.17 2.84 -2.35
C GLY A 161 -2.23 3.68 -3.07
N TYR A 162 -3.49 3.43 -2.76
CA TYR A 162 -4.63 4.13 -3.34
C TYR A 162 -5.82 4.14 -2.39
N VAL A 163 -6.73 5.08 -2.62
CA VAL A 163 -8.04 5.12 -1.98
C VAL A 163 -9.09 4.49 -2.90
N GLY A 164 -10.00 3.76 -2.31
CA GLY A 164 -11.15 3.17 -2.99
C GLY A 164 -12.42 3.34 -2.17
N ARG A 165 -13.58 3.06 -2.76
CA ARG A 165 -14.84 3.06 -2.02
C ARG A 165 -14.83 1.99 -0.94
N ILE A 166 -15.44 2.28 0.20
CA ILE A 166 -15.62 1.32 1.27
C ILE A 166 -16.47 0.15 0.77
N SER A 167 -16.04 -1.06 1.04
CA SER A 167 -16.82 -2.27 0.74
C SER A 167 -17.84 -2.56 1.84
N ALA A 168 -18.82 -3.42 1.55
CA ALA A 168 -19.81 -3.83 2.53
C ALA A 168 -19.18 -4.56 3.74
N GLU A 169 -18.06 -5.26 3.53
CA GLU A 169 -17.33 -5.94 4.61
C GLU A 169 -16.57 -4.94 5.50
N GLU A 170 -15.85 -4.01 4.88
CA GLU A 170 -15.14 -2.94 5.60
C GLU A 170 -16.13 -2.08 6.41
N LEU A 171 -17.31 -1.79 5.84
CA LEU A 171 -18.33 -0.99 6.51
C LEU A 171 -18.84 -1.63 7.80
N LYS A 172 -18.87 -2.97 7.91
CA LYS A 172 -19.25 -3.67 9.16
C LYS A 172 -18.33 -3.30 10.33
N THR A 173 -17.05 -3.10 10.04
CA THR A 173 -16.04 -2.76 11.04
C THR A 173 -15.90 -1.25 11.18
N LEU A 174 -15.67 -0.56 10.07
CA LEU A 174 -15.39 0.87 10.02
C LEU A 174 -16.64 1.73 10.26
N GLY A 175 -17.84 1.20 10.01
CA GLY A 175 -19.10 1.89 10.31
C GLY A 175 -19.25 2.27 11.79
N LYS A 176 -18.71 1.46 12.70
CA LYS A 176 -18.63 1.76 14.13
C LYS A 176 -17.70 2.95 14.45
N MET A 177 -16.79 3.27 13.54
CA MET A 177 -15.86 4.40 13.60
C MET A 177 -16.39 5.64 12.85
N GLY A 178 -17.67 5.61 12.43
CA GLY A 178 -18.31 6.73 11.73
C GLY A 178 -18.14 6.72 10.21
N TYR A 179 -17.67 5.62 9.60
CA TYR A 179 -17.62 5.52 8.13
C TYR A 179 -18.99 5.19 7.54
N ARG A 180 -19.23 5.67 6.34
CA ARG A 180 -20.47 5.51 5.58
C ARG A 180 -20.22 4.82 4.25
N THR A 181 -21.29 4.36 3.63
CA THR A 181 -21.27 3.68 2.33
C THR A 181 -20.60 4.50 1.21
N GLU A 182 -20.64 5.83 1.35
CA GLU A 182 -20.08 6.76 0.36
C GLU A 182 -18.61 7.10 0.56
N ASP A 183 -18.07 6.76 1.73
CA ASP A 183 -16.71 7.10 2.10
C ASP A 183 -15.68 6.35 1.25
N ARG A 184 -14.54 6.98 1.09
CA ARG A 184 -13.34 6.38 0.51
C ARG A 184 -12.36 6.06 1.62
N VAL A 185 -11.74 4.89 1.53
CA VAL A 185 -10.75 4.41 2.50
C VAL A 185 -9.48 4.03 1.76
N GLY A 186 -8.35 4.12 2.45
CA GLY A 186 -7.08 3.60 1.94
C GLY A 186 -7.15 2.08 1.78
N LYS A 187 -6.73 1.58 0.62
CA LYS A 187 -6.79 0.14 0.29
C LYS A 187 -5.43 -0.55 0.39
N SER A 188 -4.36 0.19 0.24
CA SER A 188 -2.98 -0.32 0.32
C SER A 188 -2.00 0.80 0.65
N GLY A 189 -0.75 0.44 0.93
CA GLY A 189 0.35 1.37 1.15
C GLY A 189 0.10 2.34 2.30
N VAL A 190 0.68 3.54 2.19
CA VAL A 190 0.55 4.64 3.16
C VAL A 190 -0.91 5.05 3.37
N GLU A 191 -1.71 5.06 2.29
CA GLU A 191 -3.13 5.40 2.37
C GLU A 191 -3.90 4.48 3.33
N ALA A 192 -3.60 3.17 3.32
CA ALA A 192 -4.24 2.21 4.22
C ALA A 192 -3.59 2.20 5.61
N SER A 193 -2.26 2.19 5.68
CA SER A 193 -1.52 2.07 6.95
C SER A 193 -1.73 3.28 7.86
N TYR A 194 -1.91 4.46 7.27
CA TYR A 194 -2.11 5.72 7.99
C TYR A 194 -3.51 6.32 7.79
N GLU A 195 -4.50 5.48 7.47
CA GLU A 195 -5.90 5.87 7.29
C GLU A 195 -6.42 6.72 8.44
N GLY A 196 -6.18 6.32 9.70
CA GLY A 196 -6.63 7.03 10.89
C GLY A 196 -5.98 8.41 11.09
N ILE A 197 -4.83 8.68 10.45
CA ILE A 197 -4.16 9.97 10.47
C ILE A 197 -4.67 10.83 9.30
N LEU A 198 -4.71 10.23 8.11
CA LEU A 198 -5.03 10.92 6.86
C LEU A 198 -6.52 11.27 6.74
N ARG A 199 -7.42 10.47 7.33
CA ARG A 199 -8.84 10.78 7.34
C ARG A 199 -9.10 12.01 8.20
N GLY A 200 -9.67 13.05 7.62
CA GLY A 200 -10.15 14.22 8.36
C GLY A 200 -11.42 13.92 9.16
N GLY A 201 -11.71 14.76 10.14
CA GLY A 201 -12.98 14.70 10.87
C GLY A 201 -14.12 15.27 10.03
N GLU A 202 -15.25 14.59 10.04
CA GLU A 202 -16.42 14.98 9.26
C GLU A 202 -16.99 16.33 9.72
N GLY A 203 -17.36 17.14 8.75
CA GLY A 203 -18.23 18.29 8.93
C GLY A 203 -19.69 17.92 8.66
N TYR A 204 -20.59 18.77 9.06
CA TYR A 204 -21.99 18.66 8.68
C TYR A 204 -22.63 20.04 8.48
N ARG A 205 -23.66 20.06 7.65
CA ARG A 205 -24.55 21.20 7.47
C ARG A 205 -25.98 20.73 7.72
N ARG A 206 -26.61 21.28 8.76
CA ARG A 206 -28.03 21.06 9.02
C ARG A 206 -28.81 22.08 8.18
N VAL A 207 -29.63 21.59 7.29
CA VAL A 207 -30.41 22.45 6.38
C VAL A 207 -31.90 22.19 6.58
N GLU A 208 -32.67 23.26 6.48
CA GLU A 208 -34.13 23.18 6.39
C GLU A 208 -34.51 23.02 4.92
N VAL A 209 -35.36 22.03 4.62
CA VAL A 209 -35.83 21.75 3.27
C VAL A 209 -37.35 21.93 3.18
N ASP A 210 -37.83 22.34 2.00
CA ASP A 210 -39.26 22.40 1.68
C ASP A 210 -39.84 21.01 1.38
N ALA A 211 -41.13 20.94 1.05
CA ALA A 211 -41.81 19.70 0.71
C ALA A 211 -41.27 19.01 -0.56
N LEU A 212 -40.51 19.72 -1.38
CA LEU A 212 -39.84 19.21 -2.58
C LEU A 212 -38.37 18.85 -2.32
N GLY A 213 -37.91 18.99 -1.07
CA GLY A 213 -36.53 18.70 -0.68
C GLY A 213 -35.51 19.81 -0.99
N ARG A 214 -35.95 21.00 -1.42
CA ARG A 214 -35.07 22.13 -1.73
C ARG A 214 -34.64 22.82 -0.45
N VAL A 215 -33.34 23.18 -0.36
CA VAL A 215 -32.79 23.89 0.79
C VAL A 215 -33.38 25.29 0.90
N VAL A 216 -34.08 25.57 2.00
CA VAL A 216 -34.67 26.87 2.32
C VAL A 216 -33.67 27.74 3.09
N ARG A 217 -33.00 27.16 4.09
CA ARG A 217 -31.96 27.84 4.88
C ARG A 217 -31.02 26.86 5.56
N VAL A 218 -29.82 27.33 5.92
CA VAL A 218 -28.86 26.60 6.75
C VAL A 218 -29.17 26.92 8.21
N LEU A 219 -29.40 25.87 9.00
CA LEU A 219 -29.73 25.98 10.43
C LEU A 219 -28.48 25.92 11.30
N ASP A 220 -27.51 25.07 10.90
CA ASP A 220 -26.27 24.85 11.63
C ASP A 220 -25.19 24.37 10.67
N PHE A 221 -23.94 24.72 10.96
CA PHE A 221 -22.78 24.37 10.15
C PHE A 221 -21.59 24.02 11.03
N ARG A 222 -21.07 22.84 10.85
CA ARG A 222 -19.78 22.44 11.40
C ARG A 222 -18.83 22.14 10.27
N SER A 223 -17.76 22.92 10.17
CA SER A 223 -16.68 22.64 9.21
C SER A 223 -16.09 21.26 9.46
N ALA A 224 -15.68 20.60 8.40
CA ALA A 224 -14.83 19.42 8.52
C ALA A 224 -13.57 19.79 9.32
N SER A 225 -13.17 18.95 10.26
CA SER A 225 -12.00 19.25 11.09
C SER A 225 -10.71 19.05 10.28
N PHE A 226 -9.68 19.74 10.72
CA PHE A 226 -8.37 19.75 10.07
C PHE A 226 -7.82 18.34 9.89
N THR A 227 -7.33 18.06 8.69
CA THR A 227 -6.63 16.84 8.34
C THR A 227 -5.19 16.91 8.80
N ARG A 228 -4.67 15.76 9.20
CA ARG A 228 -3.24 15.60 9.45
C ARG A 228 -2.60 15.06 8.18
N SER A 229 -1.45 15.61 7.82
CA SER A 229 -0.65 15.15 6.69
C SER A 229 0.49 14.26 7.17
N VAL A 230 1.03 13.43 6.29
CA VAL A 230 2.20 12.62 6.58
C VAL A 230 3.36 13.02 5.67
N GLN A 231 4.55 13.09 6.25
CA GLN A 231 5.80 13.23 5.53
C GLN A 231 6.55 11.92 5.61
N LEU A 232 7.00 11.42 4.46
CA LEU A 232 7.66 10.13 4.34
C LEU A 232 9.19 10.28 4.35
N THR A 233 9.88 9.18 4.65
CA THR A 233 11.34 9.06 4.51
C THR A 233 11.78 8.99 3.05
N ILE A 234 10.86 8.71 2.15
CA ILE A 234 11.09 8.56 0.71
C ILE A 234 11.63 9.87 0.12
N ASP A 235 12.68 9.72 -0.70
CA ASP A 235 13.22 10.79 -1.55
C ASP A 235 12.62 10.62 -2.96
N ALA A 236 11.79 11.57 -3.37
CA ALA A 236 11.06 11.49 -4.62
C ALA A 236 11.97 11.37 -5.85
N GLU A 237 13.08 12.11 -5.86
CA GLU A 237 14.03 12.08 -6.98
C GLU A 237 14.79 10.74 -7.03
N LEU A 238 15.22 10.21 -5.88
CA LEU A 238 15.85 8.90 -5.80
C LEU A 238 14.90 7.76 -6.20
N GLN A 239 13.63 7.86 -5.76
CA GLN A 239 12.58 6.90 -6.16
C GLN A 239 12.39 6.89 -7.67
N LYS A 240 12.26 8.08 -8.28
CA LYS A 240 12.13 8.24 -9.74
C LYS A 240 13.35 7.70 -10.47
N ALA A 241 14.56 8.08 -10.06
CA ALA A 241 15.79 7.58 -10.64
C ALA A 241 15.91 6.05 -10.55
N SER A 242 15.51 5.48 -9.41
CA SER A 242 15.48 4.02 -9.18
C SER A 242 14.47 3.32 -10.08
N TYR A 243 13.27 3.90 -10.25
CA TYR A 243 12.23 3.39 -11.15
C TYR A 243 12.68 3.42 -12.63
N GLU A 244 13.32 4.51 -13.04
CA GLU A 244 13.86 4.69 -14.39
C GLU A 244 15.07 3.77 -14.65
N ALA A 245 15.93 3.52 -13.65
CA ALA A 245 17.06 2.62 -13.77
C ALA A 245 16.67 1.18 -14.12
N LEU A 246 15.51 0.70 -13.61
CA LEU A 246 14.94 -0.60 -14.00
C LEU A 246 14.52 -0.63 -15.49
N GLY A 247 14.18 0.52 -16.08
CA GLY A 247 13.73 0.60 -17.48
C GLY A 247 12.47 -0.24 -17.72
N LYS A 248 12.50 -1.14 -18.68
CA LYS A 248 11.38 -2.06 -19.02
C LYS A 248 11.39 -3.37 -18.22
N ARG A 249 12.30 -3.52 -17.28
CA ARG A 249 12.45 -4.76 -16.49
C ARG A 249 11.43 -4.80 -15.36
N ASN A 250 10.91 -5.98 -15.10
CA ASN A 250 10.15 -6.24 -13.87
C ASN A 250 11.13 -6.48 -12.73
N GLY A 251 10.81 -5.98 -11.55
CA GLY A 251 11.71 -6.17 -10.41
C GLY A 251 11.49 -5.20 -9.26
N VAL A 252 12.49 -5.15 -8.41
CA VAL A 252 12.49 -4.43 -7.13
C VAL A 252 13.75 -3.60 -7.00
N VAL A 253 13.61 -2.40 -6.44
CA VAL A 253 14.72 -1.65 -5.87
C VAL A 253 14.33 -1.20 -4.47
N ILE A 254 15.19 -1.45 -3.48
CA ILE A 254 15.07 -0.90 -2.13
C ILE A 254 16.37 -0.15 -1.85
N VAL A 255 16.26 1.13 -1.48
CA VAL A 255 17.37 1.95 -0.98
C VAL A 255 16.99 2.50 0.37
N GLY A 256 17.88 2.43 1.35
CA GLY A 256 17.63 3.04 2.65
C GLY A 256 18.88 3.26 3.46
N ASN A 257 18.69 3.87 4.62
CA ASN A 257 19.75 4.15 5.58
C ASN A 257 19.79 3.05 6.65
N PRO A 258 20.84 2.24 6.70
CA PRO A 258 20.93 1.15 7.67
C PRO A 258 21.03 1.66 9.12
N GLN A 259 21.50 2.89 9.36
CA GLN A 259 21.78 3.42 10.69
C GLN A 259 20.51 3.83 11.46
N ASN A 260 19.38 4.02 10.76
CA ASN A 260 18.12 4.45 11.37
C ASN A 260 16.87 3.70 10.89
N GLY A 261 16.98 2.87 9.85
CA GLY A 261 15.86 2.11 9.28
C GLY A 261 15.02 2.85 8.24
N GLU A 262 15.35 4.10 7.91
CA GLU A 262 14.63 4.86 6.88
C GLU A 262 14.75 4.20 5.50
N ILE A 263 13.61 3.98 4.86
CA ILE A 263 13.53 3.59 3.44
C ILE A 263 13.47 4.87 2.60
N LEU A 264 14.44 5.04 1.71
CA LEU A 264 14.60 6.23 0.87
C LEU A 264 14.00 6.05 -0.53
N ALA A 265 14.02 4.82 -1.05
CA ALA A 265 13.35 4.41 -2.28
C ALA A 265 12.84 2.97 -2.16
N PHE A 266 11.66 2.72 -2.74
CA PHE A 266 10.96 1.45 -2.64
C PHE A 266 10.18 1.18 -3.93
N VAL A 267 10.85 0.59 -4.91
CA VAL A 267 10.33 0.36 -6.26
C VAL A 267 9.81 -1.05 -6.40
N SER A 268 8.62 -1.17 -6.97
CA SER A 268 8.04 -2.42 -7.45
C SER A 268 7.59 -2.23 -8.89
N LYS A 269 8.08 -3.04 -9.81
CA LYS A 269 7.76 -2.94 -11.23
C LYS A 269 7.39 -4.32 -11.80
N PRO A 270 6.33 -4.42 -12.65
CA PRO A 270 5.43 -3.35 -13.09
C PRO A 270 4.59 -2.79 -11.95
N SER A 271 4.03 -1.60 -12.17
CA SER A 271 3.20 -0.87 -11.22
C SER A 271 1.90 -0.43 -11.88
N PHE A 272 1.08 0.33 -11.20
CA PHE A 272 -0.22 0.81 -11.66
C PHE A 272 -0.41 2.30 -11.36
N ASP A 273 -1.33 2.95 -12.07
CA ASP A 273 -1.73 4.31 -11.73
C ASP A 273 -2.84 4.31 -10.66
N PRO A 274 -2.59 4.81 -9.44
CA PRO A 274 -3.59 4.85 -8.37
C PRO A 274 -4.76 5.81 -8.67
N ASN A 275 -4.58 6.77 -9.61
CA ASN A 275 -5.65 7.67 -10.05
C ASN A 275 -6.82 6.92 -10.70
N LEU A 276 -6.58 5.74 -11.28
CA LEU A 276 -7.64 4.87 -11.82
C LEU A 276 -8.68 4.51 -10.74
N PHE A 277 -8.21 4.24 -9.53
CA PHE A 277 -9.07 3.84 -8.40
C PHE A 277 -9.77 5.04 -7.77
N SER A 278 -9.10 6.19 -7.68
CA SER A 278 -9.69 7.38 -7.09
C SER A 278 -10.83 7.95 -7.93
N ARG A 279 -10.75 7.90 -9.26
CA ARG A 279 -11.85 8.33 -10.15
C ARG A 279 -12.93 7.26 -10.35
N GLY A 280 -12.64 5.99 -9.97
CA GLY A 280 -13.50 4.84 -10.24
C GLY A 280 -13.02 4.07 -11.48
N ILE A 281 -12.40 2.92 -11.22
CA ILE A 281 -11.85 2.05 -12.27
C ILE A 281 -12.97 1.43 -13.11
N THR A 282 -12.85 1.45 -14.43
CA THR A 282 -13.77 0.78 -15.35
C THR A 282 -13.48 -0.72 -15.41
N VAL A 283 -14.48 -1.52 -15.84
CA VAL A 283 -14.32 -2.97 -16.03
C VAL A 283 -13.18 -3.28 -17.01
N GLN A 284 -13.01 -2.48 -18.05
CA GLN A 284 -11.94 -2.67 -19.04
C GLN A 284 -10.55 -2.38 -18.44
N GLU A 285 -10.40 -1.30 -17.67
CA GLU A 285 -9.16 -0.94 -16.98
C GLU A 285 -8.80 -2.00 -15.94
N TRP A 286 -9.78 -2.44 -15.15
CA TRP A 286 -9.61 -3.52 -14.20
C TRP A 286 -9.15 -4.82 -14.88
N SER A 287 -9.83 -5.21 -15.96
CA SER A 287 -9.46 -6.40 -16.73
C SER A 287 -8.01 -6.33 -17.23
N ARG A 288 -7.53 -5.17 -17.69
CA ARG A 288 -6.13 -4.99 -18.12
C ARG A 288 -5.13 -5.16 -16.94
N LEU A 289 -5.50 -4.72 -15.74
CA LEU A 289 -4.63 -4.85 -14.56
C LEU A 289 -4.52 -6.30 -14.06
N ILE A 290 -5.59 -7.11 -14.19
CA ILE A 290 -5.61 -8.48 -13.69
C ILE A 290 -5.34 -9.55 -14.75
N GLN A 291 -5.55 -9.22 -16.04
CA GLN A 291 -5.27 -10.11 -17.16
C GLN A 291 -3.79 -10.05 -17.52
N GLY A 292 -3.07 -11.13 -17.27
CA GLY A 292 -1.66 -11.26 -17.61
C GLY A 292 -0.82 -11.76 -16.44
N THR A 293 0.41 -12.13 -16.75
CA THR A 293 1.36 -12.69 -15.77
C THR A 293 2.16 -11.63 -15.01
N SER A 294 2.00 -10.35 -15.38
CA SER A 294 2.86 -9.28 -14.86
C SER A 294 2.50 -8.79 -13.46
N ASN A 295 1.25 -9.00 -13.00
CA ASN A 295 0.76 -8.66 -11.67
C ASN A 295 1.17 -7.25 -11.16
N PRO A 296 0.70 -6.15 -11.79
CA PRO A 296 1.12 -4.79 -11.43
C PRO A 296 0.65 -4.35 -10.03
N LEU A 297 -0.39 -5.00 -9.48
CA LEU A 297 -0.89 -4.72 -8.13
C LEU A 297 -0.04 -5.39 -7.02
N LEU A 298 0.86 -6.31 -7.37
CA LEU A 298 1.72 -6.99 -6.42
C LEU A 298 2.84 -6.07 -5.95
N ILE A 299 2.88 -5.77 -4.66
CA ILE A 299 3.96 -4.99 -4.03
C ILE A 299 5.13 -5.94 -3.78
N ARG A 300 5.92 -6.18 -4.83
CA ARG A 300 7.00 -7.17 -4.88
C ARG A 300 7.98 -7.12 -3.70
N PRO A 301 8.42 -5.93 -3.23
CA PRO A 301 9.39 -5.85 -2.14
C PRO A 301 8.98 -6.57 -0.86
N VAL A 302 7.66 -6.66 -0.60
CA VAL A 302 7.11 -7.19 0.67
C VAL A 302 6.09 -8.32 0.49
N GLN A 303 5.62 -8.58 -0.72
CA GLN A 303 4.56 -9.57 -0.97
C GLN A 303 5.00 -10.74 -1.83
N ALA A 304 6.00 -10.55 -2.69
CA ALA A 304 6.50 -11.61 -3.55
C ALA A 304 7.62 -12.39 -2.86
N LEU A 305 7.63 -13.69 -3.09
CA LEU A 305 8.60 -14.61 -2.51
C LEU A 305 9.50 -15.16 -3.62
N TYR A 306 10.81 -15.05 -3.41
CA TYR A 306 11.83 -15.48 -4.36
C TYR A 306 12.92 -16.30 -3.68
N PRO A 307 13.55 -17.26 -4.37
CA PRO A 307 14.80 -17.82 -3.89
C PRO A 307 15.88 -16.70 -3.84
N PRO A 308 16.62 -16.54 -2.72
CA PRO A 308 17.63 -15.48 -2.62
C PRO A 308 18.90 -15.77 -3.42
N GLY A 309 19.10 -17.01 -3.83
CA GLY A 309 20.32 -17.44 -4.49
C GLY A 309 21.58 -17.09 -3.69
N SER A 310 22.62 -16.74 -4.40
CA SER A 310 23.94 -16.49 -3.80
C SER A 310 24.00 -15.29 -2.84
N LEU A 311 22.97 -14.47 -2.68
CA LEU A 311 22.92 -13.46 -1.62
C LEU A 311 22.88 -14.11 -0.24
N PHE A 312 22.19 -15.24 -0.09
CA PHE A 312 22.10 -15.98 1.18
C PHE A 312 23.45 -16.51 1.65
N LYS A 313 24.44 -16.65 0.75
CA LYS A 313 25.81 -17.04 1.10
C LYS A 313 26.47 -16.10 2.11
N ILE A 314 26.04 -14.84 2.20
CA ILE A 314 26.50 -13.90 3.23
C ILE A 314 26.20 -14.48 4.62
N LEU A 315 24.97 -14.94 4.86
CA LEU A 315 24.56 -15.55 6.11
C LEU A 315 25.32 -16.85 6.40
N ILE A 316 25.49 -17.71 5.39
CA ILE A 316 26.25 -18.96 5.52
C ILE A 316 27.71 -18.69 5.90
N ALA A 317 28.33 -17.68 5.28
CA ALA A 317 29.72 -17.30 5.60
C ALA A 317 29.85 -16.74 7.02
N LEU A 318 28.90 -15.88 7.47
CA LEU A 318 28.84 -15.39 8.86
C LEU A 318 28.72 -16.56 9.84
N ALA A 319 27.76 -17.46 9.62
CA ALA A 319 27.53 -18.61 10.47
C ALA A 319 28.74 -19.55 10.51
N ALA A 320 29.34 -19.86 9.36
CA ALA A 320 30.47 -20.78 9.27
C ALA A 320 31.71 -20.25 10.01
N GLN A 321 31.99 -18.96 9.91
CA GLN A 321 33.11 -18.37 10.62
C GLN A 321 32.83 -18.22 12.12
N GLU A 322 31.59 -17.85 12.49
CA GLU A 322 31.22 -17.67 13.90
C GLU A 322 31.21 -18.99 14.68
N GLU A 323 30.71 -20.07 14.04
CA GLU A 323 30.73 -21.43 14.60
C GLU A 323 32.15 -22.08 14.60
N GLY A 324 33.15 -21.42 13.97
CA GLY A 324 34.50 -21.94 13.86
C GLY A 324 34.64 -23.16 12.94
N VAL A 325 33.62 -23.47 12.12
CA VAL A 325 33.66 -24.57 11.15
C VAL A 325 34.51 -24.24 9.93
N VAL A 326 34.90 -22.95 9.80
CA VAL A 326 35.83 -22.44 8.78
C VAL A 326 36.82 -21.47 9.45
N ALA A 327 38.12 -21.69 9.24
CA ALA A 327 39.14 -20.76 9.68
C ALA A 327 39.19 -19.52 8.76
N PRO A 328 39.49 -18.30 9.25
CA PRO A 328 39.51 -17.07 8.45
C PRO A 328 40.46 -17.13 7.23
N ARG A 329 41.50 -17.95 7.27
CA ARG A 329 42.48 -18.16 6.18
C ARG A 329 42.34 -19.50 5.50
N GLU A 330 41.23 -20.23 5.73
CA GLU A 330 41.00 -21.52 5.07
C GLU A 330 40.97 -21.38 3.55
N VAL A 331 41.52 -22.38 2.87
CA VAL A 331 41.56 -22.49 1.41
C VAL A 331 40.74 -23.68 0.99
N PHE A 332 39.75 -23.44 0.15
CA PHE A 332 38.93 -24.48 -0.49
C PHE A 332 39.48 -24.83 -1.85
N PHE A 333 39.34 -26.08 -2.27
CA PHE A 333 39.63 -26.49 -3.63
C PHE A 333 38.31 -26.74 -4.40
N CYS A 334 38.15 -26.06 -5.51
CA CYS A 334 36.96 -26.15 -6.36
C CYS A 334 37.35 -26.67 -7.75
N PRO A 335 37.13 -27.96 -8.07
CA PRO A 335 37.35 -28.53 -9.40
C PRO A 335 36.17 -28.26 -10.36
N GLY A 336 35.19 -27.46 -9.97
CA GLY A 336 33.95 -27.21 -10.73
C GLY A 336 32.73 -28.00 -10.20
N TYR A 337 32.94 -28.90 -9.26
CA TYR A 337 31.87 -29.72 -8.66
C TYR A 337 32.29 -30.24 -7.27
N LEU A 338 31.30 -30.75 -6.53
CA LEU A 338 31.47 -31.53 -5.31
C LEU A 338 30.71 -32.86 -5.48
N ASP A 339 31.42 -33.98 -5.39
CA ASP A 339 30.79 -35.28 -5.34
C ASP A 339 30.43 -35.67 -3.89
N TYR A 340 29.14 -35.97 -3.65
CA TYR A 340 28.65 -36.30 -2.33
C TYR A 340 27.46 -37.27 -2.43
N GLY A 341 27.50 -38.39 -1.68
CA GLY A 341 26.41 -39.36 -1.64
C GLY A 341 26.04 -39.94 -3.02
N GLY A 342 27.02 -40.15 -3.89
CA GLY A 342 26.81 -40.68 -5.25
C GLY A 342 26.22 -39.66 -6.24
N ARG A 343 26.08 -38.38 -5.86
CA ARG A 343 25.60 -37.31 -6.73
C ARG A 343 26.66 -36.21 -6.90
N ARG A 344 26.63 -35.57 -8.07
CA ARG A 344 27.50 -34.45 -8.42
C ARG A 344 26.77 -33.14 -8.30
N TYR A 345 27.27 -32.26 -7.42
CA TYR A 345 26.77 -30.91 -7.18
C TYR A 345 27.69 -29.90 -7.86
N LEU A 346 27.14 -29.16 -8.82
CA LEU A 346 27.93 -28.37 -9.74
C LEU A 346 28.19 -26.96 -9.22
N CYS A 347 29.42 -26.46 -9.42
CA CYS A 347 29.71 -25.04 -9.33
C CYS A 347 29.18 -24.32 -10.58
N TRP A 348 28.88 -23.02 -10.45
CA TRP A 348 28.50 -22.21 -11.61
C TRP A 348 29.66 -22.09 -12.62
N LYS A 349 30.92 -22.00 -12.16
CA LYS A 349 32.12 -22.10 -12.96
C LYS A 349 32.47 -23.57 -13.15
N ARG A 350 32.22 -24.11 -14.33
CA ARG A 350 32.33 -25.55 -14.62
C ARG A 350 33.80 -26.06 -14.64
N GLU A 351 34.74 -25.19 -15.06
CA GLU A 351 36.18 -25.47 -15.06
C GLU A 351 36.78 -25.39 -13.63
N GLY A 352 35.99 -24.99 -12.67
CA GLY A 352 36.40 -24.80 -11.28
C GLY A 352 37.07 -23.44 -11.02
N HIS A 353 37.15 -23.13 -9.74
CA HIS A 353 37.87 -21.94 -9.25
C HIS A 353 39.29 -22.25 -8.79
N GLY A 354 39.69 -23.55 -8.79
CA GLY A 354 40.95 -23.96 -8.22
C GLY A 354 41.01 -23.75 -6.70
N ARG A 355 42.13 -23.27 -6.21
CA ARG A 355 42.32 -22.92 -4.78
C ARG A 355 41.75 -21.54 -4.49
N VAL A 356 40.77 -21.43 -3.63
CA VAL A 356 40.13 -20.16 -3.24
C VAL A 356 40.20 -20.00 -1.72
N SER A 357 40.65 -18.84 -1.25
CA SER A 357 40.54 -18.48 0.17
C SER A 357 39.08 -18.28 0.57
N PHE A 358 38.80 -18.24 1.88
CA PHE A 358 37.44 -17.98 2.37
C PHE A 358 36.86 -16.66 1.83
N GLU A 359 37.61 -15.56 1.87
CA GLU A 359 37.18 -14.28 1.30
C GLU A 359 37.00 -14.35 -0.22
N ASP A 360 37.85 -15.10 -0.94
CA ASP A 360 37.72 -15.28 -2.40
C ASP A 360 36.55 -16.19 -2.76
N ALA A 361 36.18 -17.14 -1.91
CA ALA A 361 34.97 -17.93 -2.06
C ALA A 361 33.71 -17.05 -2.03
N ILE A 362 33.70 -16.00 -1.18
CA ILE A 362 32.64 -14.97 -1.16
C ILE A 362 32.69 -14.14 -2.45
N ALA A 363 33.89 -13.65 -2.81
CA ALA A 363 34.12 -12.78 -3.98
C ALA A 363 33.68 -13.43 -5.28
N HIS A 364 34.07 -14.68 -5.50
CA HIS A 364 33.73 -15.47 -6.69
C HIS A 364 32.45 -16.27 -6.55
N SER A 365 31.76 -16.18 -5.43
CA SER A 365 30.50 -16.91 -5.18
C SER A 365 30.63 -18.43 -5.44
N CYS A 366 31.73 -19.05 -5.00
CA CYS A 366 32.08 -20.45 -5.28
C CYS A 366 31.08 -21.42 -4.62
N ASN A 367 30.23 -22.14 -5.40
CA ASN A 367 29.25 -23.06 -4.83
C ASN A 367 29.90 -24.19 -4.03
N VAL A 368 31.02 -24.76 -4.50
CA VAL A 368 31.69 -25.87 -3.83
C VAL A 368 32.14 -25.49 -2.41
N ALA A 369 32.71 -24.30 -2.23
CA ALA A 369 33.07 -23.81 -0.90
C ALA A 369 31.83 -23.67 0.02
N PHE A 370 30.72 -23.16 -0.52
CA PHE A 370 29.49 -22.99 0.24
C PHE A 370 28.75 -24.30 0.51
N TYR A 371 28.78 -25.29 -0.39
CA TYR A 371 28.31 -26.64 -0.09
C TYR A 371 29.07 -27.26 1.07
N THR A 372 30.41 -27.12 1.05
CA THR A 372 31.27 -27.62 2.14
C THR A 372 30.96 -26.95 3.47
N MET A 373 30.82 -25.61 3.48
CA MET A 373 30.44 -24.86 4.68
C MET A 373 29.05 -25.26 5.20
N GLY A 374 28.06 -25.40 4.29
CA GLY A 374 26.71 -25.84 4.66
C GLY A 374 26.67 -27.22 5.28
N LEU A 375 27.39 -28.20 4.71
CA LEU A 375 27.51 -29.54 5.27
C LEU A 375 28.16 -29.56 6.66
N ARG A 376 29.18 -28.71 6.89
CA ARG A 376 29.84 -28.57 8.21
C ARG A 376 28.95 -27.90 9.24
N LEU A 377 28.10 -26.94 8.82
CA LEU A 377 27.16 -26.25 9.71
C LEU A 377 25.98 -27.15 10.10
N GLY A 378 25.43 -27.86 9.14
CA GLY A 378 24.15 -28.57 9.27
C GLY A 378 22.93 -27.63 9.18
N PRO A 379 21.74 -28.18 8.92
CA PRO A 379 20.54 -27.41 8.69
C PRO A 379 20.06 -26.65 9.95
N GLU A 380 20.26 -27.21 11.14
CA GLU A 380 19.81 -26.62 12.40
C GLU A 380 20.56 -25.30 12.70
N LYS A 381 21.89 -25.28 12.51
CA LYS A 381 22.68 -24.07 12.70
C LYS A 381 22.34 -23.04 11.65
N ILE A 382 22.19 -23.43 10.38
CA ILE A 382 21.76 -22.52 9.31
C ILE A 382 20.43 -21.88 9.67
N ALA A 383 19.43 -22.66 10.09
CA ALA A 383 18.12 -22.17 10.49
C ALA A 383 18.20 -21.25 11.72
N ARG A 384 19.04 -21.56 12.70
CA ARG A 384 19.25 -20.73 13.88
C ARG A 384 19.80 -19.34 13.51
N TYR A 385 20.83 -19.28 12.65
CA TYR A 385 21.37 -18.01 12.18
C TYR A 385 20.35 -17.27 11.31
N ALA A 386 19.63 -17.96 10.42
CA ALA A 386 18.59 -17.33 9.60
C ALA A 386 17.52 -16.65 10.48
N LYS A 387 17.00 -17.32 11.51
CA LYS A 387 16.09 -16.72 12.49
C LYS A 387 16.72 -15.55 13.25
N MET A 388 18.00 -15.66 13.66
CA MET A 388 18.72 -14.56 14.31
C MET A 388 18.75 -13.30 13.43
N PHE A 389 18.82 -13.45 12.12
CA PHE A 389 18.77 -12.34 11.15
C PHE A 389 17.33 -11.96 10.73
N GLY A 390 16.30 -12.65 11.24
CA GLY A 390 14.89 -12.32 11.05
C GLY A 390 14.23 -12.98 9.86
N PHE A 391 14.83 -14.00 9.25
CA PHE A 391 14.18 -14.75 8.17
C PHE A 391 13.00 -15.57 8.69
N GLY A 392 11.89 -15.51 7.96
CA GLY A 392 10.65 -16.19 8.31
C GLY A 392 9.88 -15.51 9.46
N GLU A 393 10.25 -14.30 9.84
CA GLU A 393 9.57 -13.49 10.85
C GLU A 393 8.97 -12.23 10.20
N ASP A 394 8.00 -11.60 10.90
CA ASP A 394 7.48 -10.31 10.48
C ASP A 394 8.60 -9.26 10.46
N PRO A 395 8.89 -8.61 9.32
CA PRO A 395 9.91 -7.57 9.24
C PRO A 395 9.53 -6.28 10.00
N HIS A 396 8.31 -6.16 10.53
CA HIS A 396 7.73 -5.00 11.22
C HIS A 396 7.86 -3.70 10.40
N PHE A 397 7.61 -3.83 9.13
CA PHE A 397 7.53 -2.67 8.26
C PHE A 397 6.23 -1.91 8.54
N ASP A 398 6.29 -0.60 8.55
CA ASP A 398 5.17 0.27 8.89
C ASP A 398 4.06 0.35 7.82
N LEU A 399 4.20 -0.40 6.73
CA LEU A 399 3.14 -0.59 5.74
C LEU A 399 2.45 -1.95 5.88
N LEU A 400 1.13 -1.95 5.72
CA LEU A 400 0.31 -3.16 5.78
C LEU A 400 0.55 -4.12 4.60
N GLY A 401 0.29 -5.40 4.83
CA GLY A 401 0.31 -6.43 3.77
C GLY A 401 1.68 -7.03 3.50
N THR A 402 2.61 -6.93 4.44
CA THR A 402 3.90 -7.63 4.39
C THR A 402 3.70 -9.14 4.54
N ARG A 403 4.51 -9.91 3.82
CA ARG A 403 4.60 -11.37 3.95
C ARG A 403 5.92 -11.75 4.58
N THR A 404 5.94 -12.91 5.22
CA THR A 404 7.16 -13.56 5.69
C THR A 404 7.64 -14.57 4.66
N GLY A 405 8.95 -14.74 4.57
CA GLY A 405 9.56 -15.79 3.76
C GLY A 405 9.31 -17.19 4.34
N LEU A 406 9.69 -18.20 3.59
CA LEU A 406 9.71 -19.59 4.00
C LEU A 406 11.15 -20.01 4.32
N LEU A 407 11.45 -20.21 5.60
CA LEU A 407 12.70 -20.79 6.06
C LEU A 407 12.52 -22.29 6.26
N PRO A 408 13.06 -23.15 5.36
CA PRO A 408 12.91 -24.59 5.48
C PRO A 408 13.79 -25.14 6.60
N THR A 409 13.22 -26.06 7.39
CA THR A 409 13.93 -26.86 8.42
C THR A 409 13.62 -28.34 8.24
N PRO A 410 14.40 -29.24 8.87
CA PRO A 410 14.06 -30.68 8.87
C PRO A 410 12.65 -30.95 9.39
N GLU A 411 12.21 -30.21 10.44
CA GLU A 411 10.86 -30.32 11.01
C GLU A 411 9.81 -29.89 9.98
N TRP A 412 9.99 -28.72 9.39
CA TRP A 412 9.08 -28.19 8.36
C TRP A 412 8.93 -29.19 7.19
N LYS A 413 10.04 -29.75 6.69
CA LYS A 413 10.01 -30.71 5.58
C LYS A 413 9.24 -31.98 5.95
N ARG A 414 9.48 -32.51 7.15
CA ARG A 414 8.78 -33.67 7.67
C ARG A 414 7.28 -33.44 7.85
N GLU A 415 6.91 -32.27 8.40
CA GLU A 415 5.51 -31.93 8.69
C GLU A 415 4.72 -31.58 7.44
N THR A 416 5.33 -30.79 6.54
CA THR A 416 4.65 -30.25 5.34
C THR A 416 4.69 -31.20 4.15
N LEU A 417 5.88 -31.79 3.88
CA LEU A 417 6.09 -32.63 2.70
C LEU A 417 6.07 -34.14 3.02
N ARG A 418 6.09 -34.50 4.31
CA ARG A 418 6.19 -35.90 4.78
C ARG A 418 7.47 -36.62 4.32
N GLU A 419 8.53 -35.84 4.16
CA GLU A 419 9.84 -36.31 3.72
C GLU A 419 10.93 -36.05 4.77
N ILE A 420 11.98 -36.86 4.74
CA ILE A 420 13.18 -36.62 5.57
C ILE A 420 14.08 -35.59 4.91
N TRP A 421 14.90 -34.92 5.73
CA TRP A 421 15.91 -33.99 5.27
C TRP A 421 17.17 -34.75 4.81
N TYR A 422 17.63 -34.42 3.61
CA TYR A 422 18.84 -35.00 3.04
C TYR A 422 19.99 -34.01 3.04
N PRO A 423 21.28 -34.46 3.03
CA PRO A 423 22.42 -33.58 2.88
C PRO A 423 22.36 -32.67 1.63
N GLY A 424 21.71 -33.14 0.57
CA GLY A 424 21.44 -32.34 -0.64
C GLY A 424 20.55 -31.13 -0.38
N ASP A 425 19.59 -31.25 0.54
CA ASP A 425 18.74 -30.10 0.94
C ASP A 425 19.59 -29.03 1.65
N THR A 426 20.52 -29.46 2.53
CA THR A 426 21.47 -28.54 3.19
C THR A 426 22.39 -27.86 2.18
N MET A 427 22.91 -28.58 1.18
CA MET A 427 23.73 -27.98 0.13
C MET A 427 22.95 -26.95 -0.69
N ASN A 428 21.73 -27.27 -1.10
CA ASN A 428 20.87 -26.33 -1.80
C ASN A 428 20.56 -25.09 -0.93
N LEU A 429 20.21 -25.29 0.34
CA LEU A 429 19.96 -24.22 1.30
C LEU A 429 21.21 -23.31 1.45
N SER A 430 22.42 -23.89 1.49
CA SER A 430 23.67 -23.14 1.67
C SER A 430 24.00 -22.19 0.51
N ILE A 431 23.39 -22.36 -0.64
CA ILE A 431 23.50 -21.46 -1.79
C ILE A 431 22.23 -20.64 -2.05
N GLY A 432 21.30 -20.65 -1.10
CA GLY A 432 20.04 -19.89 -1.18
C GLY A 432 19.04 -20.45 -2.19
N GLN A 433 19.01 -21.77 -2.33
CA GLN A 433 18.15 -22.51 -3.26
C GLN A 433 17.33 -23.57 -2.51
N GLY A 434 16.65 -24.42 -3.23
CA GLY A 434 15.77 -25.45 -2.68
C GLY A 434 14.43 -24.85 -2.24
N TYR A 435 14.02 -25.13 -1.01
CA TYR A 435 12.72 -24.67 -0.47
C TYR A 435 12.76 -23.27 0.12
N LEU A 436 13.94 -22.63 0.22
CA LEU A 436 14.09 -21.30 0.79
C LEU A 436 13.45 -20.24 -0.12
N LEU A 437 12.49 -19.51 0.43
CA LEU A 437 11.86 -18.36 -0.22
C LEU A 437 11.90 -17.16 0.71
N VAL A 438 12.26 -16.01 0.18
CA VAL A 438 12.38 -14.75 0.94
C VAL A 438 11.68 -13.61 0.23
N THR A 439 11.26 -12.61 0.99
CA THR A 439 10.90 -11.32 0.42
C THR A 439 12.17 -10.51 0.12
N PRO A 440 12.14 -9.61 -0.86
CA PRO A 440 13.25 -8.66 -1.05
C PRO A 440 13.56 -7.84 0.20
N LEU A 441 12.57 -7.48 0.99
CA LEU A 441 12.78 -6.75 2.24
C LEU A 441 13.59 -7.56 3.27
N GLU A 442 13.35 -8.88 3.42
CA GLU A 442 14.17 -9.74 4.29
C GLU A 442 15.64 -9.74 3.86
N MET A 443 15.90 -9.81 2.55
CA MET A 443 17.29 -9.73 2.02
C MET A 443 17.91 -8.35 2.22
N TYR A 444 17.13 -7.29 2.08
CA TYR A 444 17.58 -5.93 2.38
C TYR A 444 17.96 -5.79 3.87
N LEU A 445 17.17 -6.34 4.79
CA LEU A 445 17.44 -6.31 6.22
C LEU A 445 18.71 -7.11 6.60
N LEU A 446 18.98 -8.23 5.93
CA LEU A 446 20.26 -8.94 6.07
C LEU A 446 21.43 -8.02 5.72
N LEU A 447 21.34 -7.26 4.61
CA LEU A 447 22.41 -6.33 4.22
C LEU A 447 22.56 -5.18 5.23
N CYS A 448 21.44 -4.66 5.78
CA CYS A 448 21.45 -3.66 6.86
C CYS A 448 22.16 -4.19 8.11
N ALA A 449 21.87 -5.44 8.48
CA ALA A 449 22.53 -6.09 9.63
C ALA A 449 24.05 -6.20 9.43
N VAL A 450 24.50 -6.56 8.22
CA VAL A 450 25.94 -6.64 7.91
C VAL A 450 26.58 -5.24 7.89
N ALA A 451 25.93 -4.27 7.25
CA ALA A 451 26.39 -2.88 7.20
C ALA A 451 26.59 -2.27 8.59
N ASN A 452 25.69 -2.55 9.51
CA ASN A 452 25.69 -2.05 10.89
C ASN A 452 26.37 -2.99 11.90
N ARG A 453 27.07 -4.04 11.44
CA ARG A 453 27.75 -5.00 12.34
C ARG A 453 26.80 -5.58 13.40
N GLY A 454 25.59 -5.97 12.97
CA GLY A 454 24.58 -6.65 13.78
C GLY A 454 23.45 -5.80 14.33
N LYS A 455 23.50 -4.47 14.22
CA LYS A 455 22.35 -3.63 14.62
C LYS A 455 21.30 -3.63 13.50
N VAL A 456 20.06 -4.00 13.84
CA VAL A 456 18.93 -4.03 12.92
C VAL A 456 17.84 -3.11 13.43
N TYR A 457 17.55 -2.07 12.67
CA TYR A 457 16.47 -1.14 12.93
C TYR A 457 15.20 -1.57 12.18
N ASP A 458 14.03 -1.21 12.72
CA ASP A 458 12.77 -1.40 12.03
C ASP A 458 12.75 -0.56 10.76
N PRO A 459 12.46 -1.17 9.60
CA PRO A 459 12.29 -0.43 8.37
C PRO A 459 11.00 0.39 8.44
N HIS A 460 11.07 1.66 8.01
CA HIS A 460 9.90 2.53 8.04
C HIS A 460 9.92 3.56 6.91
N VAL A 461 8.72 4.00 6.52
CA VAL A 461 8.52 5.08 5.54
C VAL A 461 7.90 6.33 6.16
N LEU A 462 7.29 6.27 7.35
CA LEU A 462 6.80 7.45 8.03
C LEU A 462 7.97 8.21 8.66
N LEU A 463 8.14 9.49 8.27
CA LEU A 463 9.08 10.40 8.91
C LEU A 463 8.39 11.26 9.96
N ARG A 464 7.28 11.93 9.58
CA ARG A 464 6.57 12.88 10.44
C ARG A 464 5.08 12.90 10.17
N VAL A 465 4.32 13.27 11.21
CA VAL A 465 2.91 13.67 11.09
C VAL A 465 2.84 15.17 11.27
N LEU A 466 2.15 15.84 10.35
CA LEU A 466 2.01 17.30 10.28
C LEU A 466 0.55 17.71 10.55
N ASP A 467 0.36 18.87 11.17
CA ASP A 467 -0.95 19.51 11.23
C ASP A 467 -1.30 20.24 9.91
N ALA A 468 -2.46 20.86 9.86
CA ALA A 468 -2.91 21.62 8.68
C ALA A 468 -2.02 22.86 8.37
N GLY A 469 -1.29 23.36 9.34
CA GLY A 469 -0.34 24.46 9.20
C GLY A 469 1.06 24.02 8.80
N GLY A 470 1.30 22.70 8.72
CA GLY A 470 2.62 22.13 8.41
C GLY A 470 3.53 21.98 9.64
N HIS A 471 3.02 22.19 10.86
CA HIS A 471 3.81 22.01 12.09
C HIS A 471 3.89 20.51 12.42
N ILE A 472 5.03 20.11 12.97
CA ILE A 472 5.28 18.71 13.33
C ILE A 472 4.49 18.36 14.60
N LEU A 473 3.56 17.41 14.48
CA LEU A 473 2.82 16.83 15.61
C LEU A 473 3.54 15.63 16.20
N GLN A 474 4.18 14.84 15.35
CA GLN A 474 4.89 13.62 15.73
C GLN A 474 6.04 13.38 14.76
N GLU A 475 7.17 12.89 15.28
CA GLU A 475 8.33 12.46 14.50
C GLU A 475 8.64 11.00 14.82
N THR A 476 8.88 10.19 13.79
CA THR A 476 9.26 8.79 13.93
C THR A 476 10.70 8.72 14.42
N LYS A 477 10.92 8.02 15.52
CA LYS A 477 12.26 7.75 16.06
C LYS A 477 12.73 6.39 15.58
N PRO A 478 14.01 6.24 15.20
CA PRO A 478 14.58 4.95 14.87
C PRO A 478 14.40 3.95 16.02
N TYR A 479 13.84 2.79 15.72
CA TYR A 479 13.65 1.72 16.70
C TYR A 479 14.64 0.59 16.43
N LEU A 480 15.61 0.40 17.36
CA LEU A 480 16.56 -0.70 17.29
C LEU A 480 15.86 -2.00 17.72
N ARG A 481 15.49 -2.83 16.74
CA ARG A 481 14.77 -4.09 16.98
C ARG A 481 15.62 -5.13 17.65
N ARG A 482 16.82 -5.36 17.10
CA ARG A 482 17.73 -6.40 17.59
C ARG A 482 19.18 -6.03 17.41
N THR A 483 20.02 -6.62 18.24
CA THR A 483 21.47 -6.59 18.09
C THR A 483 21.97 -8.02 17.95
N ILE A 484 22.58 -8.32 16.83
CA ILE A 484 23.19 -9.62 16.54
C ILE A 484 24.66 -9.53 16.97
N THR A 485 25.00 -10.24 18.04
CA THR A 485 26.35 -10.23 18.58
C THR A 485 27.17 -11.35 17.96
N LEU A 486 28.14 -10.99 17.12
CA LEU A 486 29.15 -11.86 16.55
C LEU A 486 30.54 -11.26 16.84
N ARG A 487 31.58 -12.07 16.72
CA ARG A 487 32.96 -11.60 16.90
C ARG A 487 33.28 -10.48 15.87
N PRO A 488 33.96 -9.41 16.27
CA PRO A 488 34.34 -8.31 15.35
C PRO A 488 35.07 -8.81 14.09
N GLN A 489 35.94 -9.79 14.24
CA GLN A 489 36.70 -10.40 13.15
C GLN A 489 35.77 -11.08 12.10
N THR A 490 34.63 -11.62 12.57
CA THR A 490 33.64 -12.24 11.67
C THR A 490 33.08 -11.18 10.74
N TRP A 491 32.59 -10.05 11.28
CA TRP A 491 32.11 -8.93 10.48
C TRP A 491 33.16 -8.42 9.48
N ASP A 492 34.39 -8.15 9.96
CA ASP A 492 35.46 -7.62 9.13
C ASP A 492 35.83 -8.53 7.96
N THR A 493 35.90 -9.84 8.20
CA THR A 493 36.22 -10.81 7.15
C THR A 493 35.13 -10.88 6.10
N ILE A 494 33.86 -10.88 6.51
CA ILE A 494 32.74 -10.91 5.57
C ILE A 494 32.68 -9.62 4.74
N ILE A 495 32.83 -8.46 5.37
CA ILE A 495 32.85 -7.16 4.67
C ILE A 495 33.99 -7.11 3.67
N ARG A 496 35.21 -7.52 4.04
CA ARG A 496 36.34 -7.63 3.08
C ARG A 496 36.05 -8.58 1.92
N GLY A 497 35.42 -9.74 2.21
CA GLY A 497 34.95 -10.66 1.16
C GLY A 497 33.96 -10.01 0.21
N MET A 498 33.02 -9.22 0.73
CA MET A 498 32.04 -8.46 -0.07
C MET A 498 32.68 -7.30 -0.86
N GLU A 499 33.70 -6.62 -0.33
CA GLU A 499 34.48 -5.61 -1.09
C GLU A 499 35.22 -6.26 -2.28
N LYS A 500 35.75 -7.47 -2.08
CA LYS A 500 36.40 -8.25 -3.14
C LYS A 500 35.43 -8.66 -4.25
N VAL A 501 34.12 -8.79 -3.99
CA VAL A 501 33.10 -9.03 -5.04
C VAL A 501 33.18 -7.94 -6.10
N VAL A 502 33.37 -6.68 -5.71
CA VAL A 502 33.45 -5.54 -6.65
C VAL A 502 34.83 -5.42 -7.29
N THR A 503 35.91 -5.59 -6.49
CA THR A 503 37.26 -5.33 -6.98
C THR A 503 37.79 -6.42 -7.90
N ARG A 504 37.46 -7.69 -7.65
CA ARG A 504 37.96 -8.84 -8.42
C ARG A 504 36.99 -10.01 -8.59
N GLY A 505 35.75 -9.86 -8.10
CA GLY A 505 34.73 -10.90 -8.12
C GLY A 505 33.60 -10.66 -9.10
N THR A 506 32.43 -11.22 -8.78
CA THR A 506 31.25 -11.25 -9.66
C THR A 506 30.54 -9.87 -9.79
N GLY A 507 30.88 -8.89 -8.95
CA GLY A 507 30.31 -7.54 -8.98
C GLY A 507 31.11 -6.52 -9.79
N PHE A 508 31.94 -6.95 -10.74
CA PHE A 508 32.87 -6.12 -11.51
C PHE A 508 32.17 -4.96 -12.26
N ASN A 509 30.90 -5.06 -12.57
CA ASN A 509 30.12 -3.98 -13.19
C ASN A 509 30.07 -2.69 -12.34
N CYS A 510 30.28 -2.79 -11.02
CA CYS A 510 30.37 -1.64 -10.11
C CYS A 510 31.82 -1.20 -9.84
N ARG A 511 32.82 -1.77 -10.54
CA ARG A 511 34.23 -1.36 -10.41
C ARG A 511 34.44 0.07 -10.93
N GLY A 512 35.35 0.80 -10.27
CA GLY A 512 35.72 2.16 -10.68
C GLY A 512 34.78 3.26 -10.20
N LEU A 513 33.76 2.94 -9.42
CA LEU A 513 32.98 3.96 -8.70
C LEU A 513 33.86 4.64 -7.64
N PRO A 514 33.74 5.96 -7.43
CA PRO A 514 34.55 6.74 -6.48
C PRO A 514 34.16 6.53 -5.02
N VAL A 515 33.66 5.34 -4.67
CA VAL A 515 33.28 4.95 -3.33
C VAL A 515 33.59 3.47 -3.09
N ARG A 516 33.96 3.12 -1.87
CA ARG A 516 34.18 1.70 -1.49
C ARG A 516 32.81 1.03 -1.28
N LEU A 517 32.55 -0.04 -2.05
CA LEU A 517 31.34 -0.84 -1.93
C LEU A 517 31.66 -2.22 -1.35
N ALA A 518 30.81 -2.67 -0.43
CA ALA A 518 30.67 -4.07 -0.07
C ALA A 518 29.42 -4.62 -0.76
N ALA A 519 29.55 -5.62 -1.63
CA ALA A 519 28.46 -6.10 -2.46
C ALA A 519 28.38 -7.63 -2.53
N LYS A 520 27.26 -8.14 -3.01
CA LYS A 520 27.07 -9.55 -3.37
C LYS A 520 26.09 -9.66 -4.54
N THR A 521 26.45 -10.46 -5.52
CA THR A 521 25.58 -10.85 -6.63
C THR A 521 24.83 -12.13 -6.28
N GLY A 522 23.64 -12.29 -6.81
CA GLY A 522 22.83 -13.49 -6.68
C GLY A 522 22.18 -13.86 -8.01
N THR A 523 22.19 -15.15 -8.30
CA THR A 523 21.46 -15.76 -9.40
C THR A 523 20.54 -16.81 -8.78
N ALA A 524 19.25 -16.64 -8.95
CA ALA A 524 18.25 -17.53 -8.38
C ALA A 524 17.55 -18.31 -9.49
N GLN A 525 17.64 -19.62 -9.43
CA GLN A 525 16.97 -20.50 -10.39
C GLN A 525 15.46 -20.31 -10.30
N ASN A 526 14.82 -20.32 -11.46
CA ASN A 526 13.39 -20.19 -11.58
C ASN A 526 12.84 -21.31 -12.47
N PRO A 527 11.95 -22.17 -11.96
CA PRO A 527 11.33 -23.24 -12.75
C PRO A 527 10.54 -22.75 -13.97
N GLN A 528 10.12 -21.47 -13.95
CA GLN A 528 9.26 -20.88 -14.97
C GLN A 528 10.00 -20.08 -16.05
N GLY A 529 11.33 -20.16 -16.13
CA GLY A 529 12.10 -19.46 -17.16
C GLY A 529 13.52 -19.08 -16.74
N ARG A 530 14.02 -17.94 -17.26
CA ARG A 530 15.36 -17.43 -16.90
C ARG A 530 15.44 -17.16 -15.40
N GLU A 531 16.64 -17.28 -14.87
CA GLU A 531 16.93 -17.00 -13.46
C GLU A 531 16.60 -15.56 -13.10
N HIS A 532 16.31 -15.33 -11.82
CA HIS A 532 16.21 -13.99 -11.25
C HIS A 532 17.61 -13.46 -10.93
N SER A 533 17.87 -12.21 -11.31
CA SER A 533 19.12 -11.53 -11.06
C SER A 533 19.01 -10.68 -9.79
N TRP A 534 19.92 -10.89 -8.84
CA TRP A 534 19.98 -10.13 -7.58
C TRP A 534 21.31 -9.39 -7.48
N PHE A 535 21.25 -8.19 -6.91
CA PHE A 535 22.43 -7.44 -6.48
C PHE A 535 22.12 -6.71 -5.17
N GLY A 536 22.96 -6.95 -4.15
CA GLY A 536 22.86 -6.25 -2.88
C GLY A 536 24.19 -5.63 -2.49
N CYS A 537 24.17 -4.38 -2.01
CA CYS A 537 25.39 -3.71 -1.55
C CYS A 537 25.07 -2.67 -0.46
N PHE A 538 26.14 -2.22 0.20
CA PHE A 538 26.13 -1.03 1.02
C PHE A 538 27.38 -0.18 0.80
N PHE A 539 27.23 1.12 1.03
CA PHE A 539 28.33 2.09 0.79
C PHE A 539 28.14 3.38 1.60
N PRO A 540 29.28 4.08 1.93
CA PRO A 540 30.65 3.58 1.90
C PRO A 540 30.79 2.34 2.79
N SER A 541 31.70 1.39 2.46
CA SER A 541 31.77 0.12 3.19
C SER A 541 32.33 0.26 4.62
N ASP A 542 33.07 1.32 4.90
CA ASP A 542 33.66 1.65 6.20
C ASP A 542 32.71 2.45 7.12
N ASN A 543 31.81 3.26 6.53
CA ASN A 543 30.77 4.00 7.25
C ASN A 543 29.46 3.97 6.44
N PRO A 544 28.72 2.87 6.46
CA PRO A 544 27.57 2.67 5.60
C PRO A 544 26.46 3.71 5.82
N ARG A 545 26.18 4.48 4.78
CA ARG A 545 25.08 5.45 4.74
C ARG A 545 23.91 4.96 3.90
N PHE A 546 24.19 4.08 2.94
CA PHE A 546 23.20 3.52 2.03
C PHE A 546 23.33 2.02 1.94
N VAL A 547 22.18 1.34 1.98
CA VAL A 547 22.03 -0.05 1.56
C VAL A 547 21.14 -0.05 0.33
N LEU A 548 21.56 -0.75 -0.70
CA LEU A 548 20.84 -0.92 -1.95
C LEU A 548 20.62 -2.40 -2.24
N LEU A 549 19.38 -2.78 -2.49
CA LEU A 549 19.00 -4.09 -3.01
C LEU A 549 18.27 -3.93 -4.34
N VAL A 550 18.71 -4.68 -5.35
CA VAL A 550 18.09 -4.77 -6.67
C VAL A 550 17.75 -6.23 -6.96
N LEU A 551 16.53 -6.47 -7.39
CA LEU A 551 16.05 -7.72 -7.99
C LEU A 551 15.52 -7.43 -9.39
N VAL A 552 15.95 -8.19 -10.38
CA VAL A 552 15.36 -8.19 -11.73
C VAL A 552 14.77 -9.56 -12.00
N GLU A 553 13.45 -9.62 -12.18
CA GLU A 553 12.76 -10.86 -12.55
C GLU A 553 13.23 -11.31 -13.94
N HIS A 554 13.57 -12.60 -14.08
CA HIS A 554 14.05 -13.19 -15.34
C HIS A 554 15.28 -12.47 -15.95
N GLY A 555 16.06 -11.78 -15.11
CA GLY A 555 17.23 -11.00 -15.51
C GLY A 555 18.48 -11.83 -15.83
N GLY A 556 18.44 -13.15 -15.63
CA GLY A 556 19.57 -14.05 -15.82
C GLY A 556 20.63 -13.91 -14.74
N ASP A 557 21.90 -13.86 -15.10
CA ASP A 557 23.03 -13.79 -14.16
C ASP A 557 22.98 -12.51 -13.29
N GLY A 558 23.23 -12.66 -12.00
CA GLY A 558 23.29 -11.57 -11.03
C GLY A 558 24.41 -10.56 -11.28
N SER A 559 25.48 -10.95 -11.96
CA SER A 559 26.53 -10.04 -12.40
C SER A 559 26.11 -9.14 -13.58
N GLY A 560 25.01 -9.46 -14.27
CA GLY A 560 24.49 -8.77 -15.43
C GLY A 560 23.51 -7.64 -15.08
N GLU A 561 22.22 -7.90 -15.22
CA GLU A 561 21.19 -6.86 -15.24
C GLU A 561 21.00 -6.16 -13.89
N ALA A 562 20.94 -6.89 -12.78
CA ALA A 562 20.75 -6.27 -11.47
C ALA A 562 21.96 -5.39 -11.07
N ALA A 563 23.19 -5.82 -11.37
CA ALA A 563 24.39 -5.03 -11.11
C ALA A 563 24.45 -3.75 -11.95
N GLN A 564 23.98 -3.78 -13.22
CA GLN A 564 23.91 -2.59 -14.07
C GLN A 564 22.87 -1.58 -13.55
N VAL A 565 21.70 -2.05 -13.11
CA VAL A 565 20.67 -1.20 -12.47
C VAL A 565 21.25 -0.58 -11.20
N ALA A 566 21.88 -1.38 -10.34
CA ALA A 566 22.51 -0.91 -9.11
C ALA A 566 23.58 0.17 -9.40
N ARG A 567 24.45 -0.05 -10.38
CA ARG A 567 25.48 0.94 -10.76
C ARG A 567 24.86 2.29 -11.11
N ARG A 568 23.82 2.33 -11.94
CA ARG A 568 23.15 3.59 -12.33
C ARG A 568 22.59 4.33 -11.11
N ILE A 569 22.00 3.60 -10.16
CA ILE A 569 21.44 4.17 -8.94
C ILE A 569 22.58 4.71 -8.06
N ILE A 570 23.67 3.96 -7.89
CA ILE A 570 24.83 4.40 -7.10
C ILE A 570 25.46 5.66 -7.73
N GLU A 571 25.67 5.69 -9.03
CA GLU A 571 26.18 6.87 -9.75
C GLU A 571 25.29 8.09 -9.55
N TRP A 572 23.95 7.89 -9.57
CA TRP A 572 23.00 8.96 -9.29
C TRP A 572 23.15 9.47 -7.84
N ILE A 573 23.21 8.55 -6.85
CA ILE A 573 23.36 8.92 -5.42
C ILE A 573 24.66 9.69 -5.19
N LEU A 574 25.78 9.25 -5.79
CA LEU A 574 27.08 9.89 -5.65
C LEU A 574 27.08 11.31 -6.22
N ARG A 575 26.40 11.53 -7.36
CA ARG A 575 26.30 12.83 -8.02
C ARG A 575 25.38 13.80 -7.26
N GLU A 576 24.21 13.35 -6.84
CA GLU A 576 23.15 14.24 -6.33
C GLU A 576 23.15 14.39 -4.80
N ARG A 577 23.69 13.42 -4.06
CA ARG A 577 23.64 13.41 -2.59
C ARG A 577 25.01 13.55 -1.92
N GLY A 578 26.08 13.43 -2.64
CA GLY A 578 27.45 13.51 -2.15
C GLY A 578 27.71 12.45 -1.06
N VAL A 579 28.62 11.53 -1.21
CA VAL A 579 28.93 10.48 -0.21
C VAL A 579 30.36 10.68 0.30
#